data_9a683ecd4ef239a351df12d22841059f
#
_entry.id   9a683ecd4ef239a351df12d22841059f
#
_cell.length_a   1.000
_cell.length_b   1.000
_cell.length_c   1.000
_cell.angle_alpha   90.00
_cell.angle_beta   90.00
_cell.angle_gamma   90.00
#
_symmetry.space_group_name_H-M   'P 1'
#
loop_
_entity.id
_entity.type
_entity.pdbx_description
1 polymer ?
#
loop_
_entity_poly.entity_id
_entity_poly.type
_entity_poly.pdbx_seq_one_letter_code
_entity_poly.pdbx_strand_id
1 'polypeptide(L)'
;MAIFGIGANFNNQDVSDVFISYSFIGIGWDIEFAPDLHEFIKSLKVGDIIYIKSFSPSSPNIKIKGIGLISNSEILNEETSDGNLTIGRNVLW
;
A
#
# COMPACT_ATOMS: atom_id res chain seq x y z
N MET A 1 -11.38 -9.71 -10.57
CA MET A 1 -11.27 -8.46 -9.82
C MET A 1 -11.42 -8.75 -8.34
N ALA A 2 -10.49 -8.32 -7.52
CA ALA A 2 -10.54 -8.48 -6.07
C ALA A 2 -10.48 -7.12 -5.39
N ILE A 3 -10.88 -7.07 -4.11
CA ILE A 3 -10.87 -5.86 -3.29
C ILE A 3 -10.03 -6.14 -2.05
N PHE A 4 -9.02 -5.31 -1.81
CA PHE A 4 -8.10 -5.48 -0.69
C PHE A 4 -7.94 -4.18 0.09
N GLY A 5 -7.82 -4.30 1.42
CA GLY A 5 -7.49 -3.17 2.27
C GLY A 5 -6.02 -3.18 2.68
N ILE A 6 -5.40 -2.01 2.73
CA ILE A 6 -4.02 -1.87 3.14
C ILE A 6 -3.89 -0.73 4.16
N GLY A 7 -3.01 -0.91 5.15
CA GLY A 7 -2.65 0.17 6.07
C GLY A 7 -1.56 1.05 5.48
N ALA A 8 -1.58 2.33 5.83
CA ALA A 8 -0.60 3.30 5.38
C ALA A 8 0.10 3.94 6.59
N ASN A 9 0.77 3.11 7.39
CA ASN A 9 1.45 3.56 8.61
C ASN A 9 2.88 3.02 8.61
N PHE A 10 3.85 3.93 8.52
CA PHE A 10 5.28 3.61 8.58
C PHE A 10 5.87 4.28 9.82
N ASN A 11 6.42 3.47 10.74
CA ASN A 11 7.03 3.96 11.98
C ASN A 11 6.10 4.90 12.77
N ASN A 12 4.83 4.51 12.92
CA ASN A 12 3.80 5.27 13.60
C ASN A 12 3.41 6.60 12.91
N GLN A 13 3.78 6.75 11.63
CA GLN A 13 3.35 7.90 10.82
C GLN A 13 2.38 7.44 9.75
N ASP A 14 1.28 8.18 9.63
CA ASP A 14 0.31 7.99 8.57
C ASP A 14 0.88 8.52 7.25
N VAL A 15 1.08 7.63 6.29
CA VAL A 15 1.63 7.98 4.97
C VAL A 15 0.59 7.87 3.86
N SER A 16 -0.70 7.87 4.20
CA SER A 16 -1.78 7.79 3.20
C SER A 16 -1.72 8.95 2.20
N ASP A 17 -1.39 10.15 2.65
CA ASP A 17 -1.24 11.31 1.77
C ASP A 17 -0.12 11.12 0.75
N VAL A 18 0.97 10.48 1.16
CA VAL A 18 2.09 10.15 0.27
C VAL A 18 1.64 9.13 -0.79
N PHE A 19 0.93 8.10 -0.38
CA PHE A 19 0.40 7.08 -1.29
C PHE A 19 -0.50 7.72 -2.35
N ILE A 20 -1.41 8.59 -1.93
CA ILE A 20 -2.35 9.24 -2.83
C ILE A 20 -1.63 10.23 -3.76
N SER A 21 -0.74 11.05 -3.22
CA SER A 21 -0.02 12.08 -3.99
C SER A 21 0.88 11.49 -5.06
N TYR A 22 1.50 10.34 -4.79
CA TYR A 22 2.44 9.70 -5.72
C TYR A 22 1.86 8.49 -6.42
N SER A 23 0.57 8.21 -6.25
CA SER A 23 -0.17 7.16 -6.97
C SER A 23 0.41 5.77 -6.77
N PHE A 24 0.70 5.40 -5.52
CA PHE A 24 1.21 4.07 -5.21
C PHE A 24 0.70 3.57 -3.85
N ILE A 25 0.93 2.27 -3.60
CA ILE A 25 0.87 1.65 -2.27
C ILE A 25 2.17 0.89 -2.05
N GLY A 26 2.51 0.66 -0.80
CA GLY A 26 3.71 -0.10 -0.50
C GLY A 26 3.87 -0.43 0.97
N ILE A 27 4.93 -1.18 1.25
CA ILE A 27 5.33 -1.55 2.61
C ILE A 27 6.81 -1.23 2.80
N GLY A 28 7.18 -0.93 4.06
CA GLY A 28 8.57 -0.62 4.41
C GLY A 28 9.31 -1.78 5.08
N TRP A 29 8.68 -2.94 5.23
CA TRP A 29 9.30 -4.11 5.85
C TRP A 29 10.09 -4.92 4.83
N ASP A 30 11.30 -5.36 5.21
CA ASP A 30 12.07 -6.28 4.39
C ASP A 30 11.39 -7.64 4.28
N ILE A 31 11.69 -8.38 3.20
CA ILE A 31 11.07 -9.67 2.92
C ILE A 31 11.30 -10.69 4.06
N GLU A 32 12.45 -10.64 4.72
CA GLU A 32 12.76 -11.55 5.82
C GLU A 32 11.85 -11.35 7.04
N PHE A 33 11.34 -10.12 7.22
CA PHE A 33 10.45 -9.78 8.34
C PHE A 33 8.97 -9.85 7.98
N ALA A 34 8.63 -9.77 6.71
CA ALA A 34 7.25 -9.75 6.27
C ALA A 34 7.05 -10.46 4.92
N PRO A 35 7.41 -11.75 4.82
CA PRO A 35 7.31 -12.48 3.54
C PRO A 35 5.89 -12.55 3.01
N ASP A 36 4.89 -12.66 3.88
CA ASP A 36 3.48 -12.74 3.47
C ASP A 36 2.99 -11.43 2.87
N LEU A 37 3.44 -10.29 3.40
CA LEU A 37 3.11 -8.98 2.86
C LEU A 37 3.75 -8.77 1.49
N HIS A 38 4.98 -9.22 1.30
CA HIS A 38 5.65 -9.17 -0.01
C HIS A 38 4.91 -10.02 -1.04
N GLU A 39 4.50 -11.22 -0.67
CA GLU A 39 3.70 -12.09 -1.54
C GLU A 39 2.36 -11.43 -1.90
N PHE A 40 1.70 -10.82 -0.92
CA PHE A 40 0.45 -10.11 -1.14
C PHE A 40 0.62 -8.99 -2.18
N ILE A 41 1.63 -8.14 -2.01
CA ILE A 41 1.89 -7.02 -2.94
C ILE A 41 2.18 -7.54 -4.36
N LYS A 42 2.97 -8.59 -4.49
CA LYS A 42 3.29 -9.20 -5.79
C LYS A 42 2.08 -9.83 -6.46
N SER A 43 1.14 -10.36 -5.68
CA SER A 43 -0.03 -11.08 -6.19
C SER A 43 -1.11 -10.18 -6.76
N LEU A 44 -1.06 -8.89 -6.50
CA LEU A 44 -2.05 -7.93 -6.97
C LEU A 44 -2.02 -7.84 -8.50
N LYS A 45 -3.20 -7.82 -9.09
CA LYS A 45 -3.39 -7.79 -10.55
C LYS A 45 -3.93 -6.45 -10.98
N VAL A 46 -3.61 -6.06 -12.21
CA VAL A 46 -4.17 -4.84 -12.80
C VAL A 46 -5.69 -4.90 -12.74
N GLY A 47 -6.31 -3.83 -12.23
CA GLY A 47 -7.75 -3.76 -12.03
C GLY A 47 -8.24 -4.21 -10.66
N ASP A 48 -7.38 -4.82 -9.83
CA ASP A 48 -7.75 -5.09 -8.44
C ASP A 48 -7.98 -3.78 -7.71
N ILE A 49 -8.99 -3.77 -6.84
CA ILE A 49 -9.37 -2.58 -6.06
C ILE A 49 -8.60 -2.59 -4.75
N ILE A 50 -7.98 -1.45 -4.44
CA ILE A 50 -7.26 -1.24 -3.19
C ILE A 50 -7.91 -0.08 -2.45
N TYR A 51 -8.11 -0.23 -1.15
CA TYR A 51 -8.49 0.90 -0.30
C TYR A 51 -7.48 1.05 0.84
N ILE A 52 -7.26 2.30 1.24
CA ILE A 52 -6.41 2.62 2.40
C ILE A 52 -7.29 2.70 3.63
N LYS A 53 -7.02 1.84 4.60
CA LYS A 53 -7.74 1.83 5.87
C LYS A 53 -6.87 2.48 6.95
N SER A 54 -7.50 3.28 7.80
CA SER A 54 -6.88 3.92 8.94
C SER A 54 -7.65 3.56 10.20
N PHE A 55 -6.93 3.21 11.24
CA PHE A 55 -7.51 2.87 12.53
C PHE A 55 -6.84 3.72 13.61
N SER A 56 -7.64 4.33 14.47
CA SER A 56 -7.16 5.08 15.63
C SER A 56 -7.53 4.32 16.90
N PRO A 57 -6.59 4.13 17.84
CA PRO A 57 -6.90 3.51 19.13
C PRO A 57 -7.96 4.25 19.95
N SER A 58 -8.14 5.54 19.69
CA SER A 58 -9.14 6.37 20.37
C SER A 58 -10.54 6.29 19.76
N SER A 59 -10.69 5.57 18.63
CA SER A 59 -11.96 5.42 17.94
C SER A 59 -12.18 3.95 17.54
N PRO A 60 -13.39 3.41 17.74
CA PRO A 60 -13.69 2.05 17.30
C PRO A 60 -13.91 1.94 15.78
N ASN A 61 -13.95 3.07 15.07
CA ASN A 61 -14.29 3.10 13.65
C ASN A 61 -13.03 3.04 12.78
N ILE A 62 -13.09 2.24 11.71
CA ILE A 62 -12.08 2.22 10.66
C ILE A 62 -12.46 3.28 9.63
N LYS A 63 -11.51 4.12 9.25
CA LYS A 63 -11.71 5.14 8.21
C LYS A 63 -11.08 4.68 6.90
N ILE A 64 -11.76 4.95 5.80
CA ILE A 64 -11.23 4.72 4.46
C ILE A 64 -10.64 6.04 3.97
N LYS A 65 -9.34 6.06 3.70
CA LYS A 65 -8.60 7.26 3.27
C LYS A 65 -8.55 7.42 1.76
N GLY A 66 -8.70 6.34 1.04
CA GLY A 66 -8.69 6.38 -0.43
C GLY A 66 -9.08 5.03 -1.01
N ILE A 67 -9.60 5.04 -2.23
CA ILE A 67 -9.95 3.84 -2.99
C ILE A 67 -9.39 4.01 -4.40
N GLY A 68 -8.75 2.97 -4.93
CA GLY A 68 -8.17 3.02 -6.26
C GLY A 68 -8.02 1.64 -6.89
N LEU A 69 -7.37 1.61 -8.05
CA LEU A 69 -7.13 0.40 -8.83
C LEU A 69 -5.64 0.20 -9.03
N ILE A 70 -5.20 -1.06 -9.01
CA ILE A 70 -3.84 -1.39 -9.46
C ILE A 70 -3.75 -1.01 -10.93
N SER A 71 -2.85 -0.08 -11.27
CA SER A 71 -2.84 0.55 -12.60
C SER A 71 -1.95 -0.16 -13.61
N ASN A 72 -0.94 -0.92 -13.16
CA ASN A 72 -0.06 -1.68 -14.05
C ASN A 72 0.55 -2.87 -13.31
N SER A 73 1.31 -3.69 -14.04
CA SER A 73 1.95 -4.88 -13.49
C SER A 73 3.34 -4.64 -12.89
N GLU A 74 3.80 -3.41 -12.89
CA GLU A 74 5.12 -3.07 -12.36
C GLU A 74 5.20 -3.26 -10.86
N ILE A 75 6.32 -3.81 -10.38
CA ILE A 75 6.62 -3.93 -8.95
C ILE A 75 7.62 -2.83 -8.60
N LEU A 76 7.22 -1.95 -7.67
CA LEU A 76 8.10 -0.91 -7.15
C LEU A 76 9.00 -1.49 -6.05
N ASN A 77 10.22 -0.97 -5.93
CA ASN A 77 11.16 -1.38 -4.90
C ASN A 77 11.98 -0.16 -4.44
N GLU A 78 12.96 -0.38 -3.56
CA GLU A 78 13.78 0.71 -3.02
C GLU A 78 14.46 1.54 -4.11
N GLU A 79 14.91 0.93 -5.20
CA GLU A 79 15.58 1.63 -6.29
C GLU A 79 14.63 2.54 -7.05
N THR A 80 13.38 2.09 -7.26
CA THR A 80 12.37 2.85 -8.01
C THR A 80 11.64 3.88 -7.17
N SER A 81 11.72 3.77 -5.84
CA SER A 81 11.01 4.64 -4.90
C SER A 81 11.93 5.55 -4.08
N ASP A 82 13.20 5.66 -4.44
CA ASP A 82 14.22 6.43 -3.71
C ASP A 82 14.37 5.97 -2.25
N GLY A 83 14.19 4.67 -2.00
CA GLY A 83 14.35 4.10 -0.68
C GLY A 83 13.16 4.27 0.26
N ASN A 84 12.05 4.81 -0.23
CA ASN A 84 10.87 5.08 0.59
C ASN A 84 10.06 3.83 0.94
N LEU A 85 10.20 2.77 0.13
CA LEU A 85 9.51 1.52 0.40
C LEU A 85 10.32 0.33 -0.10
N THR A 86 10.06 -0.83 0.49
CA THR A 86 10.74 -2.07 0.14
C THR A 86 10.08 -2.74 -1.06
N ILE A 87 8.76 -2.70 -1.12
CA ILE A 87 7.98 -3.22 -2.25
C ILE A 87 6.67 -2.46 -2.36
N GLY A 88 6.21 -2.23 -3.57
CA GLY A 88 4.95 -1.53 -3.80
C GLY A 88 4.41 -1.74 -5.20
N ARG A 89 3.25 -1.13 -5.45
CA ARG A 89 2.55 -1.17 -6.73
C ARG A 89 1.98 0.20 -7.07
N ASN A 90 1.90 0.50 -8.34
CA ASN A 90 1.24 1.73 -8.80
C ASN A 90 -0.27 1.59 -8.70
N VAL A 91 -0.92 2.67 -8.29
CA VAL A 91 -2.37 2.73 -8.06
C VAL A 91 -2.95 3.98 -8.71
N LEU A 92 -4.07 3.81 -9.37
CA LEU A 92 -4.89 4.93 -9.86
C LEU A 92 -6.00 5.16 -8.81
N TRP A 93 -5.80 6.19 -8.04
CA TRP A 93 -6.75 6.59 -7.01
C TRP A 93 -7.98 7.29 -7.60
#